data_d6ce48e18987703fd99a81a64bfea338
#
_entry.id   d6ce48e18987703fd99a81a64bfea338
#
_cell.length_a   1.000
_cell.length_b   1.000
_cell.length_c   1.000
_cell.angle_alpha   90.00
_cell.angle_beta   90.00
_cell.angle_gamma   90.00
#
_symmetry.space_group_name_H-M   'P 1'
#
loop_
_entity.id
_entity.type
_entity.pdbx_description
1 polymer ?
#
loop_
_entity_poly.entity_id
_entity_poly.type
_entity_poly.pdbx_seq_one_letter_code
_entity_poly.pdbx_strand_id
1 'polypeptide(L)'
;MGEKTLRRLRIAARSIVIVLSLVWLWFGISSAWQEGDPLSWALHLLLPGGILLLTLAVSLKWERLGGLLFVAEGVFFTSWVLWSASVSVVTAWGLTVLLGILGVPLLIVGSLLLTAARWDGQATSPPQA
;
A
#
# COMPACT_ATOMS: atom_id res chain seq x y z
N MET A 1 4.67 4.55 24.01
CA MET A 1 4.52 5.61 22.97
C MET A 1 3.26 6.40 23.31
N GLY A 2 3.29 7.74 23.20
CA GLY A 2 2.13 8.55 23.56
C GLY A 2 1.00 8.48 22.52
N GLU A 3 -0.26 8.64 22.96
CA GLU A 3 -1.45 8.60 22.08
C GLU A 3 -1.36 9.56 20.87
N LYS A 4 -0.81 10.76 21.08
CA LYS A 4 -0.58 11.74 20.01
C LYS A 4 0.35 11.21 18.91
N THR A 5 1.36 10.42 19.28
CA THR A 5 2.32 9.83 18.34
C THR A 5 1.64 8.74 17.54
N LEU A 6 0.87 7.86 18.17
CA LEU A 6 0.09 6.81 17.51
C LEU A 6 -0.89 7.39 16.47
N ARG A 7 -1.62 8.43 16.86
CA ARG A 7 -2.53 9.14 15.97
C ARG A 7 -1.80 9.72 14.75
N ARG A 8 -0.62 10.32 14.93
CA ARG A 8 0.20 10.85 13.83
C ARG A 8 0.66 9.75 12.88
N LEU A 9 1.11 8.60 13.40
CA LEU A 9 1.51 7.46 12.58
C LEU A 9 0.37 6.95 11.71
N ARG A 10 -0.83 6.81 12.27
CA ARG A 10 -2.04 6.41 11.54
C ARG A 10 -2.40 7.39 10.43
N ILE A 11 -2.39 8.68 10.75
CA ILE A 11 -2.68 9.74 9.77
C ILE A 11 -1.65 9.69 8.65
N ALA A 12 -0.36 9.63 8.96
CA ALA A 12 0.71 9.57 7.97
C ALA A 12 0.58 8.34 7.06
N ALA A 13 0.38 7.15 7.64
CA ALA A 13 0.20 5.91 6.88
C ALA A 13 -1.00 6.00 5.93
N ARG A 14 -2.15 6.44 6.41
CA ARG A 14 -3.37 6.57 5.61
C ARG A 14 -3.23 7.62 4.51
N SER A 15 -2.60 8.77 4.81
CA SER A 15 -2.33 9.81 3.80
C SER A 15 -1.43 9.31 2.67
N ILE A 16 -0.38 8.56 2.99
CA ILE A 16 0.50 7.95 1.99
C ILE A 16 -0.32 7.04 1.06
N VAL A 17 -1.16 6.16 1.61
CA VAL A 17 -1.98 5.23 0.80
C VAL A 17 -2.96 5.98 -0.08
N ILE A 18 -3.63 7.02 0.43
CA ILE A 18 -4.57 7.82 -0.36
C ILE A 18 -3.84 8.44 -1.55
N VAL A 19 -2.68 9.07 -1.33
CA VAL A 19 -1.89 9.69 -2.41
C VAL A 19 -1.46 8.63 -3.42
N LEU A 20 -0.94 7.49 -2.98
CA LEU A 20 -0.55 6.39 -3.86
C LEU A 20 -1.74 5.88 -4.67
N SER A 21 -2.89 5.66 -4.03
CA SER A 21 -4.09 5.20 -4.72
C SER A 21 -4.55 6.18 -5.79
N LEU A 22 -4.53 7.48 -5.51
CA LEU A 22 -4.88 8.52 -6.49
C LEU A 22 -3.91 8.53 -7.68
N VAL A 23 -2.61 8.42 -7.43
CA VAL A 23 -1.60 8.35 -8.50
C VAL A 23 -1.85 7.13 -9.39
N TRP A 24 -2.10 5.96 -8.80
CA TRP A 24 -2.33 4.73 -9.55
C TRP A 24 -3.68 4.70 -10.26
N LEU A 25 -4.74 5.27 -9.67
CA LEU A 25 -6.02 5.44 -10.36
C LEU A 25 -5.87 6.36 -11.58
N TRP A 26 -5.18 7.48 -11.43
CA TRP A 26 -4.89 8.38 -12.54
C TRP A 26 -4.12 7.68 -13.65
N PHE A 27 -3.06 6.94 -13.30
CA PHE A 27 -2.29 6.14 -14.25
C PHE A 27 -3.16 5.09 -14.95
N GLY A 28 -3.97 4.35 -14.18
CA GLY A 28 -4.88 3.35 -14.70
C GLY A 28 -5.91 3.92 -15.68
N ILE A 29 -6.52 5.05 -15.35
CA ILE A 29 -7.47 5.75 -16.24
C ILE A 29 -6.76 6.18 -17.53
N SER A 30 -5.57 6.77 -17.42
CA SER A 30 -4.80 7.25 -18.56
C SER A 30 -4.39 6.12 -19.50
N SER A 31 -3.99 4.96 -18.97
CA SER A 31 -3.64 3.78 -19.75
C SER A 31 -4.85 3.16 -20.43
N ALA A 32 -5.94 2.98 -19.69
CA ALA A 32 -7.19 2.43 -20.20
C ALA A 32 -7.77 3.27 -21.35
N TRP A 33 -7.66 4.60 -21.25
CA TRP A 33 -8.13 5.51 -22.30
C TRP A 33 -7.44 5.27 -23.67
N GLN A 34 -6.17 4.85 -23.63
CA GLN A 34 -5.42 4.57 -24.85
C GLN A 34 -5.79 3.23 -25.48
N GLU A 35 -6.17 2.24 -24.70
CA GLU A 35 -6.47 0.89 -25.16
C GLU A 35 -7.92 0.73 -25.65
N GLY A 36 -8.88 1.48 -25.10
CA GLY A 36 -10.28 1.52 -25.55
C GLY A 36 -11.11 0.24 -25.30
N ASP A 37 -10.52 -0.77 -24.66
CA ASP A 37 -11.18 -2.04 -24.34
C ASP A 37 -11.79 -2.04 -22.93
N PRO A 38 -13.09 -2.46 -22.76
CA PRO A 38 -13.74 -2.47 -21.44
C PRO A 38 -13.06 -3.33 -20.39
N LEU A 39 -12.46 -4.47 -20.79
CA LEU A 39 -11.75 -5.34 -19.86
C LEU A 39 -10.47 -4.70 -19.38
N SER A 40 -9.74 -4.05 -20.27
CA SER A 40 -8.54 -3.25 -19.96
C SER A 40 -8.90 -2.13 -18.97
N TRP A 41 -10.01 -1.42 -19.17
CA TRP A 41 -10.52 -0.42 -18.24
C TRP A 41 -10.72 -0.99 -16.82
N ALA A 42 -11.39 -2.15 -16.72
CA ALA A 42 -11.65 -2.79 -15.44
C ALA A 42 -10.36 -3.19 -14.73
N LEU A 43 -9.42 -3.78 -15.46
CA LEU A 43 -8.14 -4.22 -14.90
C LEU A 43 -7.27 -3.03 -14.46
N HIS A 44 -7.13 -2.00 -15.30
CA HIS A 44 -6.31 -0.83 -14.97
C HIS A 44 -6.90 0.02 -13.84
N LEU A 45 -8.22 0.04 -13.68
CA LEU A 45 -8.87 0.74 -12.57
C LEU A 45 -8.74 -0.03 -11.26
N LEU A 46 -8.84 -1.38 -11.29
CA LEU A 46 -8.74 -2.23 -10.11
C LEU A 46 -7.29 -2.40 -9.64
N LEU A 47 -6.35 -2.51 -10.55
CA LEU A 47 -4.96 -2.84 -10.26
C LEU A 47 -4.02 -1.67 -10.62
N PRO A 48 -3.20 -1.17 -9.69
CA PRO A 48 -3.16 -1.45 -8.26
C PRO A 48 -4.02 -0.51 -7.41
N GLY A 49 -4.55 0.58 -7.97
CA GLY A 49 -5.22 1.66 -7.23
C GLY A 49 -6.44 1.19 -6.44
N GLY A 50 -7.30 0.37 -7.06
CA GLY A 50 -8.51 -0.16 -6.42
C GLY A 50 -8.18 -1.10 -5.26
N ILE A 51 -7.17 -1.96 -5.41
CA ILE A 51 -6.72 -2.85 -4.33
C ILE A 51 -6.22 -2.04 -3.14
N LEU A 52 -5.40 -1.01 -3.36
CA LEU A 52 -4.90 -0.13 -2.31
C LEU A 52 -6.03 0.54 -1.53
N LEU A 53 -7.07 1.02 -2.22
CA LEU A 53 -8.25 1.62 -1.57
C LEU A 53 -9.03 0.58 -0.77
N LEU A 54 -9.18 -0.65 -1.28
CA LEU A 54 -9.85 -1.73 -0.57
C LEU A 54 -9.09 -2.09 0.71
N THR A 55 -7.78 -2.26 0.62
CA THR A 55 -6.92 -2.53 1.78
C THR A 55 -6.94 -1.38 2.78
N LEU A 56 -7.00 -0.12 2.29
CA LEU A 56 -7.19 1.04 3.16
C LEU A 56 -8.52 0.94 3.92
N ALA A 57 -9.63 0.63 3.24
CA ALA A 57 -10.93 0.46 3.87
C ALA A 57 -10.91 -0.65 4.95
N VAL A 58 -10.25 -1.78 4.67
CA VAL A 58 -10.03 -2.84 5.66
C VAL A 58 -9.22 -2.32 6.85
N SER A 59 -8.18 -1.52 6.61
CA SER A 59 -7.33 -0.98 7.68
C SER A 59 -8.04 0.01 8.60
N LEU A 60 -9.11 0.65 8.13
CA LEU A 60 -9.93 1.54 8.95
C LEU A 60 -10.68 0.78 10.04
N LYS A 61 -11.10 -0.45 9.75
CA LYS A 61 -11.85 -1.31 10.67
C LYS A 61 -10.93 -2.27 11.43
N TRP A 62 -9.97 -2.85 10.75
CA TRP A 62 -9.03 -3.85 11.28
C TRP A 62 -7.59 -3.44 10.99
N GLU A 63 -7.04 -2.54 11.81
CA GLU A 63 -5.72 -1.94 11.60
C GLU A 63 -4.60 -2.98 11.43
N ARG A 64 -4.64 -4.03 12.27
CA ARG A 64 -3.66 -5.12 12.21
C ARG A 64 -3.73 -5.91 10.90
N LEU A 65 -4.94 -6.24 10.46
CA LEU A 65 -5.15 -6.94 9.19
C LEU A 65 -4.76 -6.06 8.01
N GLY A 66 -5.17 -4.79 8.01
CA GLY A 66 -4.78 -3.84 6.98
C GLY A 66 -3.27 -3.65 6.89
N GLY A 67 -2.58 -3.56 8.03
CA GLY A 67 -1.12 -3.49 8.07
C GLY A 67 -0.44 -4.73 7.47
N LEU A 68 -0.94 -5.93 7.77
CA LEU A 68 -0.45 -7.19 7.17
C LEU A 68 -0.70 -7.24 5.67
N LEU A 69 -1.86 -6.81 5.20
CA LEU A 69 -2.20 -6.76 3.77
C LEU A 69 -1.27 -5.80 3.03
N PHE A 70 -1.01 -4.59 3.56
CA PHE A 70 -0.06 -3.66 2.94
C PHE A 70 1.36 -4.21 2.88
N VAL A 71 1.83 -4.93 3.90
CA VAL A 71 3.13 -5.62 3.83
C VAL A 71 3.12 -6.69 2.75
N ALA A 72 2.08 -7.51 2.67
CA ALA A 72 1.95 -8.55 1.65
C ALA A 72 1.92 -7.96 0.23
N GLU A 73 1.15 -6.90 0.01
CA GLU A 73 1.12 -6.15 -1.25
C GLU A 73 2.49 -5.56 -1.59
N GLY A 74 3.17 -4.94 -0.62
CA GLY A 74 4.50 -4.38 -0.81
C GLY A 74 5.54 -5.44 -1.19
N VAL A 75 5.51 -6.61 -0.55
CA VAL A 75 6.36 -7.75 -0.91
C VAL A 75 6.03 -8.27 -2.30
N PHE A 76 4.74 -8.44 -2.61
CA PHE A 76 4.28 -8.92 -3.91
C PHE A 76 4.75 -8.00 -5.03
N PHE A 77 4.46 -6.70 -4.93
CA PHE A 77 4.85 -5.73 -5.96
C PHE A 77 6.36 -5.57 -6.09
N THR A 78 7.09 -5.57 -4.97
CA THR A 78 8.55 -5.55 -4.99
C THR A 78 9.11 -6.76 -5.73
N SER A 79 8.63 -7.96 -5.40
CA SER A 79 9.05 -9.20 -6.05
C SER A 79 8.72 -9.23 -7.53
N TRP A 80 7.51 -8.77 -7.89
CA TRP A 80 7.09 -8.69 -9.29
C TRP A 80 7.93 -7.71 -10.11
N VAL A 81 8.23 -6.54 -9.55
CA VAL A 81 9.08 -5.53 -10.22
C VAL A 81 10.50 -6.05 -10.40
N LEU A 82 11.08 -6.71 -9.39
CA LEU A 82 12.42 -7.31 -9.48
C LEU A 82 12.45 -8.44 -10.51
N TRP A 83 11.43 -9.29 -10.54
CA TRP A 83 11.30 -10.34 -11.56
C TRP A 83 11.19 -9.74 -12.97
N SER A 84 10.34 -8.73 -13.17
CA SER A 84 10.19 -8.04 -14.45
C SER A 84 11.50 -7.40 -14.92
N ALA A 85 12.31 -6.87 -14.01
CA ALA A 85 13.63 -6.36 -14.31
C ALA A 85 14.61 -7.47 -14.74
N SER A 86 14.53 -8.65 -14.13
CA SER A 86 15.41 -9.79 -14.45
C SER A 86 15.19 -10.34 -15.85
N VAL A 87 13.96 -10.18 -16.40
CA VAL A 87 13.61 -10.58 -17.77
C VAL A 87 13.68 -9.41 -18.77
N SER A 88 14.36 -8.33 -18.42
CA SER A 88 14.61 -7.15 -19.25
C SER A 88 13.35 -6.40 -19.73
N VAL A 89 12.22 -6.58 -19.02
CA VAL A 89 10.97 -5.88 -19.33
C VAL A 89 10.99 -4.44 -18.82
N VAL A 90 11.77 -4.18 -17.74
CA VAL A 90 11.83 -2.89 -17.09
C VAL A 90 13.27 -2.36 -17.11
N THR A 91 13.42 -1.09 -17.51
CA THR A 91 14.72 -0.41 -17.46
C THR A 91 15.16 -0.15 -16.01
N ALA A 92 16.46 0.07 -15.78
CA ALA A 92 16.98 0.42 -14.45
C ALA A 92 16.26 1.65 -13.85
N TRP A 93 15.94 2.65 -14.66
CA TRP A 93 15.15 3.81 -14.23
C TRP A 93 13.71 3.43 -13.87
N GLY A 94 13.05 2.66 -14.73
CA GLY A 94 11.70 2.14 -14.46
C GLY A 94 11.64 1.31 -13.18
N LEU A 95 12.65 0.48 -12.92
CA LEU A 95 12.81 -0.27 -11.69
C LEU A 95 12.82 0.65 -10.45
N THR A 96 13.67 1.68 -10.46
CA THR A 96 13.78 2.64 -9.35
C THR A 96 12.45 3.35 -9.10
N VAL A 97 11.79 3.81 -10.15
CA VAL A 97 10.49 4.51 -10.05
C VAL A 97 9.41 3.57 -9.49
N LEU A 98 9.28 2.36 -10.03
CA LEU A 98 8.25 1.41 -9.57
C LEU A 98 8.47 0.95 -8.13
N LEU A 99 9.70 0.66 -7.73
CA LEU A 99 10.02 0.33 -6.33
C LEU A 99 9.74 1.52 -5.40
N GLY A 100 10.10 2.73 -5.82
CA GLY A 100 9.91 3.95 -5.03
C GLY A 100 8.45 4.36 -4.88
N ILE A 101 7.59 4.10 -5.88
CA ILE A 101 6.18 4.52 -5.87
C ILE A 101 5.26 3.40 -5.35
N LEU A 102 5.62 2.12 -5.49
CA LEU A 102 4.72 1.02 -5.14
C LEU A 102 5.27 0.15 -4.02
N GLY A 103 6.42 -0.47 -4.20
CA GLY A 103 6.93 -1.46 -3.27
C GLY A 103 7.29 -0.89 -1.89
N VAL A 104 8.23 0.04 -1.86
CA VAL A 104 8.78 0.62 -0.62
C VAL A 104 7.72 1.36 0.21
N PRO A 105 6.89 2.25 -0.35
CA PRO A 105 5.87 2.95 0.42
C PRO A 105 4.86 2.01 1.09
N LEU A 106 4.46 0.91 0.44
CA LEU A 106 3.53 -0.05 1.02
C LEU A 106 4.14 -0.82 2.20
N LEU A 107 5.42 -1.19 2.11
CA LEU A 107 6.14 -1.78 3.22
C LEU A 107 6.23 -0.83 4.42
N ILE A 108 6.50 0.45 4.16
CA ILE A 108 6.52 1.49 5.21
C ILE A 108 5.14 1.63 5.86
N VAL A 109 4.08 1.80 5.06
CA VAL A 109 2.70 1.94 5.55
C VAL A 109 2.29 0.73 6.39
N GLY A 110 2.50 -0.47 5.88
CA GLY A 110 2.17 -1.70 6.60
C GLY A 110 2.91 -1.80 7.94
N SER A 111 4.20 -1.47 7.95
CA SER A 111 5.02 -1.45 9.17
C SER A 111 4.53 -0.41 10.18
N LEU A 112 4.14 0.79 9.74
CA LEU A 112 3.59 1.83 10.61
C LEU A 112 2.28 1.41 11.26
N LEU A 113 1.35 0.82 10.49
CA LEU A 113 0.06 0.34 10.99
C LEU A 113 0.25 -0.84 11.95
N LEU A 114 1.12 -1.80 11.65
CA LEU A 114 1.42 -2.91 12.55
C LEU A 114 2.05 -2.43 13.87
N THR A 115 2.92 -1.43 13.80
CA THR A 115 3.51 -0.82 14.99
C THR A 115 2.42 -0.16 15.84
N ALA A 116 1.55 0.63 15.22
CA ALA A 116 0.44 1.30 15.94
C ALA A 116 -0.49 0.27 16.59
N ALA A 117 -0.87 -0.79 15.88
CA ALA A 117 -1.75 -1.83 16.40
C ALA A 117 -1.12 -2.65 17.55
N ARG A 118 0.20 -2.84 17.56
CA ARG A 118 0.91 -3.51 18.68
C ARG A 118 0.85 -2.66 19.96
N TRP A 119 1.09 -1.38 19.85
CA TRP A 119 1.10 -0.47 21.00
C TRP A 119 -0.28 -0.31 21.64
N ASP A 120 -1.36 -0.29 20.84
CA ASP A 120 -2.72 -0.29 21.39
C ASP A 120 -3.02 -1.57 22.19
N GLY A 121 -2.61 -2.73 21.67
CA GLY A 121 -2.80 -4.00 22.36
C GLY A 121 -2.08 -4.07 23.71
N GLN A 122 -0.94 -3.41 23.85
CA GLN A 122 -0.19 -3.35 25.12
C GLN A 122 -0.84 -2.41 26.13
N ALA A 123 -1.42 -1.30 25.67
CA ALA A 123 -2.08 -0.33 26.54
C ALA A 123 -3.38 -0.86 27.19
N THR A 124 -4.02 -1.84 26.56
CA THR A 124 -5.27 -2.46 27.04
C THR A 124 -5.06 -3.72 27.88
N SER A 125 -3.83 -4.22 28.01
CA SER A 125 -3.52 -5.37 28.85
C SER A 125 -3.58 -4.97 30.34
N PRO A 126 -4.31 -5.70 31.21
CA PRO A 126 -4.32 -5.42 32.62
C PRO A 126 -2.92 -5.61 33.22
N PRO A 127 -2.53 -4.84 34.24
CA PRO A 127 -1.25 -5.00 34.91
C PRO A 127 -1.15 -6.45 35.45
N GLN A 128 -0.10 -7.16 35.00
CA GLN A 128 0.18 -8.48 35.55
C GLN A 128 0.56 -8.30 37.02
N ALA A 129 -0.30 -8.80 37.89
CA ALA A 129 -0.07 -8.82 39.34
C ALA A 129 1.06 -9.78 39.71
#